data_73617f90e37fd1ef458794811eb0ca84
#
_entry.id   73617f90e37fd1ef458794811eb0ca84
#
_cell.length_a   1.000
_cell.length_b   1.000
_cell.length_c   1.000
_cell.angle_alpha   90.00
_cell.angle_beta   90.00
_cell.angle_gamma   90.00
#
_symmetry.space_group_name_H-M   'P 1'
#
loop_
_entity.id
_entity.type
_entity.pdbx_description
1 polymer ?
#
loop_
_entity_poly.entity_id
_entity_poly.type
_entity_poly.pdbx_seq_one_letter_code
_entity_poly.pdbx_strand_id
1 'polypeptide(L)'
;MNPSNHSTQKRLFQTLALAIGFAGIVAVRAAPPDYPPAQFPVAGGWGKSIQRTMRLLATSTAEKRNTVRILFYGQSITEQKWSKLVEEDLRGRFPYADLVIENRALGGFASQLLARTAETDLYPFQPDLLIFHVYGAHDKYEDIIRRTRERTCAEILIQTDHVTKAADLTEETDPAKVPIQSGKWEAFFNHNFLPSLAEKYGGELCGQRTLWKTYLTAHGLEPKALLKDNVHLNAHGEFLMAEIMKAHLRWDAKFDPAPAEAGVRTFVAGEEVNFENGRLSMEFEGNRVDVVCKAGASVPAGVRIDGRKPSEFPELRSFSRAVTTPPGKWPVKWPIIAPIGSGQLLLIEDWTIEV
;
A
#
# COMPACT_ATOMS: atom_id res chain seq x y z
N MET A 1 -15.10 19.95 91.98
CA MET A 1 -16.50 20.12 91.57
C MET A 1 -16.60 20.80 90.27
N ASN A 2 -17.18 20.11 89.39
CA ASN A 2 -17.74 20.54 88.12
C ASN A 2 -16.89 20.64 86.84
N PRO A 3 -17.48 20.28 85.73
CA PRO A 3 -16.80 19.57 84.74
C PRO A 3 -16.49 20.41 83.47
N SER A 4 -15.52 19.88 82.78
CA SER A 4 -15.00 20.33 81.51
C SER A 4 -16.00 20.18 80.38
N ASN A 5 -16.19 21.24 79.60
CA ASN A 5 -16.88 21.21 78.27
C ASN A 5 -15.89 21.00 77.22
N HIS A 6 -15.93 19.82 76.51
CA HIS A 6 -15.24 19.56 75.27
C HIS A 6 -16.16 19.95 74.11
N SER A 7 -15.81 21.02 73.43
CA SER A 7 -16.43 21.35 72.12
C SER A 7 -15.72 20.65 71.01
N THR A 8 -16.43 19.75 70.38
CA THR A 8 -15.96 19.01 69.18
C THR A 8 -16.11 19.89 67.94
N GLN A 9 -15.00 20.42 67.40
CA GLN A 9 -14.98 21.09 66.10
C GLN A 9 -15.03 20.04 65.03
N LYS A 10 -16.15 19.94 64.27
CA LYS A 10 -16.25 19.23 63.04
C LYS A 10 -15.56 20.04 61.93
N ARG A 11 -14.42 19.54 61.43
CA ARG A 11 -13.79 20.06 60.22
C ARG A 11 -14.58 19.56 59.01
N LEU A 12 -15.20 20.48 58.28
CA LEU A 12 -15.82 20.24 56.96
C LEU A 12 -14.69 20.20 55.92
N PHE A 13 -14.41 19.03 55.36
CA PHE A 13 -13.60 18.91 54.15
C PHE A 13 -14.49 19.24 52.95
N GLN A 14 -14.31 20.41 52.36
CA GLN A 14 -14.84 20.71 51.03
C GLN A 14 -13.93 20.10 50.00
N THR A 15 -14.40 19.04 49.33
CA THR A 15 -13.75 18.44 48.17
C THR A 15 -14.08 19.31 46.96
N LEU A 16 -13.10 20.05 46.48
CA LEU A 16 -13.19 20.83 45.25
C LEU A 16 -13.02 19.83 44.07
N ALA A 17 -14.11 19.44 43.42
CA ALA A 17 -14.07 18.66 42.19
C ALA A 17 -13.70 19.58 41.03
N LEU A 18 -12.46 19.45 40.54
CA LEU A 18 -11.99 20.14 39.36
C LEU A 18 -12.57 19.40 38.13
N ALA A 19 -13.64 19.92 37.55
CA ALA A 19 -14.16 19.44 36.25
C ALA A 19 -13.22 19.90 35.14
N ILE A 20 -12.33 19.01 34.71
CA ILE A 20 -11.56 19.21 33.46
C ILE A 20 -12.53 18.99 32.32
N GLY A 21 -13.01 20.07 31.75
CA GLY A 21 -13.77 20.05 30.49
C GLY A 21 -12.85 19.60 29.35
N PHE A 22 -13.02 18.38 28.91
CA PHE A 22 -12.50 17.95 27.60
C PHE A 22 -13.26 18.74 26.52
N ALA A 23 -12.68 19.84 26.05
CA ALA A 23 -13.08 20.44 24.80
C ALA A 23 -12.74 19.44 23.69
N GLY A 24 -13.69 18.58 23.35
CA GLY A 24 -13.59 17.73 22.19
C GLY A 24 -13.40 18.62 20.96
N ILE A 25 -12.25 18.52 20.31
CA ILE A 25 -12.05 19.08 18.98
C ILE A 25 -13.04 18.31 18.07
N VAL A 26 -14.20 18.91 17.84
CA VAL A 26 -15.10 18.45 16.78
C VAL A 26 -14.35 18.76 15.47
N ALA A 27 -13.70 17.75 14.93
CA ALA A 27 -13.19 17.83 13.58
C ALA A 27 -14.40 18.14 12.69
N VAL A 28 -14.44 19.34 12.16
CA VAL A 28 -15.45 19.75 11.16
C VAL A 28 -15.20 18.85 9.95
N ARG A 29 -15.95 17.76 9.87
CA ARG A 29 -15.95 16.91 8.70
C ARG A 29 -16.51 17.77 7.57
N ALA A 30 -15.71 18.02 6.54
CA ALA A 30 -16.19 18.71 5.35
C ALA A 30 -17.49 18.04 4.89
N ALA A 31 -18.50 18.85 4.54
CA ALA A 31 -19.73 18.29 3.98
C ALA A 31 -19.37 17.35 2.83
N PRO A 32 -20.01 16.17 2.72
CA PRO A 32 -19.76 15.29 1.59
C PRO A 32 -19.94 16.08 0.30
N PRO A 33 -19.10 15.87 -0.71
CA PRO A 33 -19.27 16.54 -1.99
C PRO A 33 -20.67 16.25 -2.52
N ASP A 34 -21.26 17.23 -3.19
CA ASP A 34 -22.61 17.16 -3.77
C ASP A 34 -22.62 16.31 -5.05
N TYR A 35 -22.08 15.08 -4.94
CA TYR A 35 -22.06 14.09 -5.99
C TYR A 35 -23.08 12.98 -5.72
N PRO A 36 -23.63 12.36 -6.77
CA PRO A 36 -24.46 11.18 -6.58
C PRO A 36 -23.73 10.12 -5.72
N PRO A 37 -24.44 9.42 -4.82
CA PRO A 37 -23.82 8.46 -3.93
C PRO A 37 -23.21 7.30 -4.71
N ALA A 38 -21.95 6.98 -4.40
CA ALA A 38 -21.25 5.82 -4.94
C ALA A 38 -21.58 4.58 -4.10
N GLN A 39 -22.69 3.93 -4.42
CA GLN A 39 -23.12 2.70 -3.76
C GLN A 39 -22.82 1.51 -4.67
N PHE A 40 -22.03 0.59 -4.18
CA PHE A 40 -21.69 -0.63 -4.91
C PHE A 40 -22.21 -1.84 -4.14
N PRO A 41 -22.96 -2.75 -4.81
CA PRO A 41 -23.28 -4.03 -4.19
C PRO A 41 -21.95 -4.75 -3.92
N VAL A 42 -21.69 -5.00 -2.65
CA VAL A 42 -20.47 -5.71 -2.25
C VAL A 42 -20.54 -7.13 -2.81
N ALA A 43 -19.78 -7.36 -3.87
CA ALA A 43 -19.60 -8.71 -4.39
C ALA A 43 -18.87 -9.57 -3.35
N GLY A 44 -19.33 -10.80 -3.13
CA GLY A 44 -18.67 -11.73 -2.24
C GLY A 44 -17.24 -11.98 -2.73
N GLY A 45 -16.25 -11.73 -1.87
CA GLY A 45 -14.84 -11.94 -2.17
C GLY A 45 -14.00 -10.68 -2.43
N TRP A 46 -14.59 -9.48 -2.40
CA TRP A 46 -13.79 -8.26 -2.43
C TRP A 46 -12.88 -8.19 -1.21
N GLY A 47 -11.62 -7.88 -1.47
CA GLY A 47 -10.58 -7.79 -0.45
C GLY A 47 -10.02 -9.12 0.03
N LYS A 48 -10.45 -10.27 -0.53
CA LYS A 48 -10.02 -11.61 -0.06
C LYS A 48 -8.51 -11.79 -0.08
N SER A 49 -7.82 -11.17 -1.04
CA SER A 49 -6.37 -11.34 -1.25
C SER A 49 -5.52 -10.29 -0.53
N ILE A 50 -6.14 -9.44 0.31
CA ILE A 50 -5.46 -8.39 1.10
C ILE A 50 -5.76 -8.49 2.61
N GLN A 51 -6.16 -9.68 3.07
CA GLN A 51 -6.68 -9.83 4.44
C GLN A 51 -5.58 -9.80 5.50
N ARG A 52 -4.33 -10.12 5.19
CA ARG A 52 -3.23 -9.92 6.14
C ARG A 52 -3.09 -8.43 6.52
N THR A 53 -3.06 -7.55 5.53
CA THR A 53 -3.01 -6.09 5.77
C THR A 53 -4.25 -5.61 6.51
N MET A 54 -5.43 -6.02 6.07
CA MET A 54 -6.69 -5.60 6.71
C MET A 54 -6.80 -6.11 8.14
N ARG A 55 -6.30 -7.31 8.45
CA ARG A 55 -6.20 -7.83 9.81
C ARG A 55 -5.27 -6.97 10.68
N LEU A 56 -4.07 -6.62 10.19
CA LEU A 56 -3.14 -5.76 10.91
C LEU A 56 -3.80 -4.43 11.30
N LEU A 57 -4.57 -3.86 10.37
CA LEU A 57 -5.34 -2.64 10.62
C LEU A 57 -6.43 -2.87 11.68
N ALA A 58 -7.27 -3.89 11.48
CA ALA A 58 -8.43 -4.15 12.33
C ALA A 58 -8.09 -4.62 13.75
N THR A 59 -6.93 -5.27 13.94
CA THR A 59 -6.48 -5.77 15.24
C THR A 59 -5.60 -4.79 16.01
N SER A 60 -5.35 -3.61 15.46
CA SER A 60 -4.62 -2.56 16.19
C SER A 60 -5.46 -1.99 17.31
N THR A 61 -4.86 -1.87 18.51
CA THR A 61 -5.48 -1.26 19.70
C THR A 61 -4.60 -0.12 20.22
N ALA A 62 -5.10 0.62 21.19
CA ALA A 62 -4.32 1.69 21.83
C ALA A 62 -3.03 1.14 22.51
N GLU A 63 -3.11 -0.09 23.05
CA GLU A 63 -2.03 -0.77 23.77
C GLU A 63 -1.08 -1.52 22.82
N LYS A 64 -1.60 -1.98 21.68
CA LYS A 64 -0.82 -2.72 20.67
C LYS A 64 -1.11 -2.19 19.28
N ARG A 65 -0.29 -1.26 18.84
CA ARG A 65 -0.38 -0.64 17.52
C ARG A 65 0.42 -1.46 16.52
N ASN A 66 -0.22 -1.90 15.45
CA ASN A 66 0.48 -2.52 14.34
C ASN A 66 0.95 -1.44 13.36
N THR A 67 2.21 -1.48 12.96
CA THR A 67 2.69 -0.66 11.84
C THR A 67 2.26 -1.31 10.54
N VAL A 68 1.60 -0.55 9.68
CA VAL A 68 1.10 -1.02 8.36
C VAL A 68 1.58 -0.08 7.27
N ARG A 69 2.32 -0.63 6.32
CA ARG A 69 2.95 0.10 5.21
C ARG A 69 2.12 -0.07 3.95
N ILE A 70 1.58 1.02 3.41
CA ILE A 70 0.78 1.01 2.19
C ILE A 70 1.45 1.90 1.15
N LEU A 71 1.65 1.37 -0.04
CA LEU A 71 2.25 2.10 -1.15
C LEU A 71 1.26 2.24 -2.30
N PHE A 72 0.95 3.47 -2.68
CA PHE A 72 0.36 3.77 -3.98
C PHE A 72 1.49 3.92 -5.00
N TYR A 73 1.46 3.12 -6.05
CA TYR A 73 2.47 3.14 -7.09
C TYR A 73 1.82 3.14 -8.47
N GLY A 74 2.26 4.01 -9.35
CA GLY A 74 1.63 4.18 -10.64
C GLY A 74 2.06 5.47 -11.35
N GLN A 75 1.17 6.01 -12.15
CA GLN A 75 1.43 7.25 -12.91
C GLN A 75 0.48 8.40 -12.50
N SER A 76 0.32 9.40 -13.36
CA SER A 76 -0.41 10.64 -13.06
C SER A 76 -1.83 10.47 -12.47
N ILE A 77 -2.55 9.41 -12.83
CA ILE A 77 -3.85 9.12 -12.22
C ILE A 77 -3.68 8.75 -10.74
N THR A 78 -2.63 8.00 -10.41
CA THR A 78 -2.32 7.62 -9.02
C THR A 78 -1.80 8.80 -8.19
N GLU A 79 -1.16 9.81 -8.81
CA GLU A 79 -0.75 11.05 -8.13
C GLU A 79 -1.94 11.90 -7.67
N GLN A 80 -3.15 11.70 -8.25
CA GLN A 80 -4.30 12.53 -7.96
C GLN A 80 -4.86 12.31 -6.55
N LYS A 81 -5.73 13.22 -6.10
CA LYS A 81 -6.22 13.29 -4.71
C LYS A 81 -6.97 12.06 -4.22
N TRP A 82 -7.47 11.20 -5.10
CA TRP A 82 -8.20 10.01 -4.68
C TRP A 82 -7.41 9.12 -3.70
N SER A 83 -6.08 9.01 -3.90
CA SER A 83 -5.21 8.27 -2.98
C SER A 83 -5.19 8.89 -1.58
N LYS A 84 -5.24 10.22 -1.49
CA LYS A 84 -5.31 10.93 -0.22
C LYS A 84 -6.67 10.73 0.48
N LEU A 85 -7.76 10.72 -0.29
CA LEU A 85 -9.10 10.41 0.24
C LEU A 85 -9.19 8.99 0.80
N VAL A 86 -8.48 8.05 0.20
CA VAL A 86 -8.35 6.67 0.72
C VAL A 86 -7.51 6.64 2.00
N GLU A 87 -6.38 7.37 2.04
CA GLU A 87 -5.56 7.49 3.25
C GLU A 87 -6.36 8.05 4.43
N GLU A 88 -7.11 9.13 4.20
CA GLU A 88 -7.94 9.77 5.23
C GLU A 88 -9.00 8.81 5.77
N ASP A 89 -9.63 8.04 4.90
CA ASP A 89 -10.60 7.01 5.28
C ASP A 89 -9.96 5.90 6.13
N LEU A 90 -8.80 5.38 5.71
CA LEU A 90 -8.08 4.35 6.47
C LEU A 90 -7.67 4.86 7.87
N ARG A 91 -7.16 6.10 7.96
CA ARG A 91 -6.82 6.72 9.25
C ARG A 91 -8.05 6.91 10.15
N GLY A 92 -9.20 7.23 9.54
CA GLY A 92 -10.46 7.38 10.27
C GLY A 92 -11.03 6.05 10.77
N ARG A 93 -10.99 5.00 9.93
CA ARG A 93 -11.49 3.66 10.29
C ARG A 93 -10.58 2.90 11.25
N PHE A 94 -9.26 3.12 11.17
CA PHE A 94 -8.27 2.39 11.95
C PHE A 94 -7.36 3.33 12.76
N PRO A 95 -7.90 4.08 13.73
CA PRO A 95 -7.17 5.16 14.43
C PRO A 95 -6.01 4.66 15.30
N TYR A 96 -5.99 3.36 15.61
CA TYR A 96 -4.95 2.75 16.41
C TYR A 96 -3.83 2.11 15.59
N ALA A 97 -4.00 1.97 14.27
CA ALA A 97 -2.92 1.49 13.43
C ALA A 97 -1.85 2.58 13.25
N ASP A 98 -0.59 2.18 13.24
CA ASP A 98 0.53 3.04 12.87
C ASP A 98 0.72 2.98 11.35
N LEU A 99 0.01 3.88 10.65
CA LEU A 99 -0.08 3.88 9.19
C LEU A 99 1.07 4.65 8.55
N VAL A 100 1.92 3.92 7.81
CA VAL A 100 2.95 4.47 6.93
C VAL A 100 2.44 4.39 5.49
N ILE A 101 1.80 5.44 5.03
CA ILE A 101 1.22 5.49 3.68
C ILE A 101 2.02 6.45 2.82
N GLU A 102 2.50 5.98 1.68
CA GLU A 102 3.20 6.80 0.69
C GLU A 102 2.56 6.66 -0.69
N ASN A 103 2.61 7.74 -1.45
CA ASN A 103 2.30 7.76 -2.86
C ASN A 103 3.58 8.10 -3.62
N ARG A 104 4.13 7.10 -4.31
CA ARG A 104 5.35 7.22 -5.13
C ARG A 104 5.04 7.09 -6.62
N ALA A 105 3.83 7.48 -7.00
CA ALA A 105 3.46 7.57 -8.41
C ALA A 105 4.26 8.65 -9.13
N LEU A 106 4.50 8.44 -10.42
CA LEU A 106 5.28 9.35 -11.27
C LEU A 106 4.50 9.67 -12.55
N GLY A 107 3.98 10.87 -12.64
CA GLY A 107 3.22 11.35 -13.80
C GLY A 107 3.97 11.17 -15.10
N GLY A 108 3.27 10.59 -16.10
CA GLY A 108 3.84 10.29 -17.40
C GLY A 108 4.73 9.05 -17.48
N PHE A 109 4.94 8.34 -16.38
CA PHE A 109 5.73 7.11 -16.36
C PHE A 109 4.84 5.91 -16.61
N ALA A 110 4.98 5.32 -17.79
CA ALA A 110 4.37 4.04 -18.09
C ALA A 110 5.16 2.88 -17.46
N SER A 111 4.62 1.66 -17.47
CA SER A 111 5.21 0.49 -16.83
C SER A 111 6.67 0.25 -17.19
N GLN A 112 7.09 0.54 -18.45
CA GLN A 112 8.48 0.38 -18.89
C GLN A 112 9.47 1.33 -18.18
N LEU A 113 8.99 2.47 -17.66
CA LEU A 113 9.80 3.37 -16.86
C LEU A 113 9.67 3.04 -15.37
N LEU A 114 8.46 2.77 -14.90
CA LEU A 114 8.21 2.39 -13.51
C LEU A 114 8.92 1.10 -13.11
N ALA A 115 9.11 0.15 -14.02
CA ALA A 115 9.91 -1.06 -13.76
C ALA A 115 11.35 -0.75 -13.34
N ARG A 116 11.89 0.40 -13.74
CA ARG A 116 13.22 0.85 -13.36
C ARG A 116 13.22 1.53 -11.99
N THR A 117 12.24 2.39 -11.73
CA THR A 117 12.13 3.08 -10.43
C THR A 117 11.68 2.16 -9.31
N ALA A 118 11.00 1.04 -9.63
CA ALA A 118 10.59 0.07 -8.62
C ALA A 118 11.77 -0.46 -7.78
N GLU A 119 12.98 -0.47 -8.35
CA GLU A 119 14.20 -0.87 -7.64
C GLU A 119 14.53 0.03 -6.43
N THR A 120 14.14 1.30 -6.47
CA THR A 120 14.37 2.26 -5.36
C THR A 120 13.09 2.64 -4.64
N ASP A 121 11.97 2.67 -5.35
CA ASP A 121 10.74 3.25 -4.83
C ASP A 121 9.80 2.21 -4.23
N LEU A 122 9.74 0.99 -4.81
CA LEU A 122 8.79 -0.01 -4.39
C LEU A 122 9.45 -1.08 -3.51
N TYR A 123 10.44 -1.81 -4.04
CA TYR A 123 10.96 -2.98 -3.34
C TYR A 123 11.63 -2.66 -2.00
N PRO A 124 12.46 -1.59 -1.86
CA PRO A 124 13.03 -1.23 -0.57
C PRO A 124 12.02 -0.64 0.42
N PHE A 125 10.89 -0.13 -0.06
CA PHE A 125 9.82 0.34 0.82
C PHE A 125 9.19 -0.81 1.61
N GLN A 126 9.20 -2.03 1.07
CA GLN A 126 8.62 -3.23 1.70
C GLN A 126 7.17 -2.99 2.17
N PRO A 127 6.24 -2.70 1.27
CA PRO A 127 4.86 -2.47 1.66
C PRO A 127 4.21 -3.75 2.19
N ASP A 128 3.25 -3.60 3.10
CA ASP A 128 2.27 -4.65 3.42
C ASP A 128 1.23 -4.74 2.31
N LEU A 129 0.84 -3.59 1.74
CA LEU A 129 -0.09 -3.49 0.62
C LEU A 129 0.47 -2.57 -0.47
N LEU A 130 0.57 -3.11 -1.67
CA LEU A 130 0.81 -2.36 -2.90
C LEU A 130 -0.53 -2.11 -3.61
N ILE A 131 -0.90 -0.85 -3.81
CA ILE A 131 -2.01 -0.43 -4.68
C ILE A 131 -1.41 0.05 -5.99
N PHE A 132 -1.66 -0.67 -7.08
CA PHE A 132 -0.94 -0.51 -8.34
C PHE A 132 -1.87 -0.23 -9.52
N HIS A 133 -1.59 0.88 -10.20
CA HIS A 133 -2.32 1.32 -11.39
C HIS A 133 -1.39 2.04 -12.37
N VAL A 134 -1.17 1.46 -13.56
CA VAL A 134 -0.35 2.05 -14.63
C VAL A 134 -0.72 1.49 -15.99
N TYR A 135 -0.49 2.26 -17.05
CA TYR A 135 -0.51 1.80 -18.43
C TYR A 135 0.91 1.44 -18.92
N GLY A 136 1.00 0.82 -20.08
CA GLY A 136 2.26 0.65 -20.80
C GLY A 136 2.54 -0.76 -21.27
N ALA A 137 3.80 -1.10 -21.36
CA ALA A 137 4.25 -2.41 -21.83
C ALA A 137 3.83 -3.52 -20.86
N HIS A 138 3.12 -4.51 -21.35
CA HIS A 138 2.53 -5.58 -20.54
C HIS A 138 3.60 -6.43 -19.83
N ASP A 139 4.69 -6.75 -20.54
CA ASP A 139 5.82 -7.49 -19.98
C ASP A 139 6.48 -6.74 -18.80
N LYS A 140 6.55 -5.42 -18.86
CA LYS A 140 7.09 -4.58 -17.79
C LYS A 140 6.12 -4.42 -16.62
N TYR A 141 4.82 -4.35 -16.91
CA TYR A 141 3.80 -4.40 -15.88
C TYR A 141 3.91 -5.70 -15.08
N GLU A 142 3.93 -6.83 -15.78
CA GLU A 142 4.07 -8.15 -15.15
C GLU A 142 5.40 -8.29 -14.40
N ASP A 143 6.51 -7.75 -14.94
CA ASP A 143 7.82 -7.78 -14.29
C ASP A 143 7.80 -7.06 -12.91
N ILE A 144 7.09 -5.92 -12.81
CA ILE A 144 6.89 -5.22 -11.53
C ILE A 144 6.16 -6.12 -10.53
N ILE A 145 5.06 -6.75 -10.94
CA ILE A 145 4.25 -7.63 -10.07
C ILE A 145 5.06 -8.84 -9.63
N ARG A 146 5.73 -9.53 -10.57
CA ARG A 146 6.57 -10.69 -10.31
C ARG A 146 7.67 -10.36 -9.29
N ARG A 147 8.43 -9.28 -9.53
CA ARG A 147 9.50 -8.85 -8.61
C ARG A 147 8.96 -8.38 -7.26
N THR A 148 7.78 -7.82 -7.20
CA THR A 148 7.13 -7.49 -5.92
C THR A 148 6.92 -8.78 -5.10
N ARG A 149 6.44 -9.87 -5.73
CA ARG A 149 6.29 -11.16 -5.08
C ARG A 149 7.62 -11.80 -4.68
N GLU A 150 8.65 -11.64 -5.51
CA GLU A 150 9.99 -12.22 -5.24
C GLU A 150 10.74 -11.50 -4.13
N ARG A 151 10.51 -10.21 -3.93
CA ARG A 151 11.34 -9.34 -3.09
C ARG A 151 10.64 -8.78 -1.87
N THR A 152 9.33 -8.95 -1.77
CA THR A 152 8.53 -8.39 -0.67
C THR A 152 7.45 -9.37 -0.23
N CYS A 153 6.89 -9.15 0.96
CA CYS A 153 5.69 -9.85 1.44
C CYS A 153 4.41 -9.06 1.13
N ALA A 154 4.46 -8.11 0.19
CA ALA A 154 3.32 -7.25 -0.13
C ALA A 154 2.13 -8.06 -0.62
N GLU A 155 0.96 -7.79 -0.09
CA GLU A 155 -0.29 -8.05 -0.77
C GLU A 155 -0.44 -7.04 -1.91
N ILE A 156 -0.94 -7.48 -3.07
CA ILE A 156 -0.99 -6.65 -4.27
C ILE A 156 -2.44 -6.44 -4.68
N LEU A 157 -2.85 -5.17 -4.74
CA LEU A 157 -4.14 -4.78 -5.30
C LEU A 157 -3.92 -4.13 -6.65
N ILE A 158 -4.37 -4.81 -7.69
CA ILE A 158 -4.31 -4.37 -9.09
C ILE A 158 -5.61 -3.63 -9.41
N GLN A 159 -5.50 -2.42 -9.93
CA GLN A 159 -6.62 -1.59 -10.35
C GLN A 159 -6.81 -1.64 -11.87
N THR A 160 -8.02 -1.90 -12.34
CA THR A 160 -8.35 -1.66 -13.76
C THR A 160 -8.55 -0.16 -14.02
N ASP A 161 -8.47 0.25 -15.27
CA ASP A 161 -8.61 1.66 -15.63
C ASP A 161 -10.02 2.19 -15.39
N HIS A 162 -10.12 3.51 -15.23
CA HIS A 162 -11.40 4.21 -15.33
C HIS A 162 -11.87 4.34 -16.78
N VAL A 163 -13.11 4.77 -16.99
CA VAL A 163 -13.70 4.98 -18.31
C VAL A 163 -13.43 6.41 -18.78
N THR A 164 -12.88 6.57 -19.97
CA THR A 164 -12.54 7.89 -20.52
C THR A 164 -13.39 8.30 -21.72
N LYS A 165 -13.97 7.34 -22.44
CA LYS A 165 -14.71 7.57 -23.71
C LYS A 165 -16.08 6.92 -23.64
N ALA A 166 -17.07 7.51 -24.34
CA ALA A 166 -18.41 6.93 -24.47
C ALA A 166 -18.38 5.52 -25.10
N ALA A 167 -17.46 5.26 -26.02
CA ALA A 167 -17.30 3.94 -26.63
C ALA A 167 -16.91 2.85 -25.62
N ASP A 168 -16.24 3.21 -24.52
CA ASP A 168 -15.84 2.26 -23.47
C ASP A 168 -17.04 1.72 -22.70
N LEU A 169 -18.17 2.45 -22.69
CA LEU A 169 -19.39 2.01 -21.98
C LEU A 169 -19.98 0.71 -22.57
N THR A 170 -19.77 0.49 -23.87
CA THR A 170 -20.28 -0.66 -24.61
C THR A 170 -19.19 -1.59 -25.13
N GLU A 171 -17.96 -1.49 -24.59
CA GLU A 171 -16.87 -2.37 -24.98
C GLU A 171 -17.15 -3.85 -24.66
N GLU A 172 -16.53 -4.74 -25.41
CA GLU A 172 -16.55 -6.19 -25.13
C GLU A 172 -15.82 -6.46 -23.81
N THR A 173 -16.43 -7.25 -22.94
CA THR A 173 -15.91 -7.61 -21.61
C THR A 173 -15.56 -9.09 -21.48
N ASP A 174 -15.93 -9.93 -22.44
CA ASP A 174 -15.56 -11.34 -22.48
C ASP A 174 -14.07 -11.49 -22.85
N PRO A 175 -13.23 -11.98 -21.93
CA PRO A 175 -11.79 -12.11 -22.18
C PRO A 175 -11.47 -12.98 -23.41
N ALA A 176 -12.32 -13.95 -23.74
CA ALA A 176 -12.14 -14.81 -24.92
C ALA A 176 -12.31 -14.04 -26.25
N LYS A 177 -13.03 -12.92 -26.22
CA LYS A 177 -13.33 -12.10 -27.40
C LYS A 177 -12.45 -10.85 -27.51
N VAL A 178 -11.56 -10.62 -26.58
CA VAL A 178 -10.63 -9.47 -26.56
C VAL A 178 -9.16 -9.91 -26.48
N PRO A 179 -8.66 -10.72 -27.43
CA PRO A 179 -7.25 -11.06 -27.48
C PRO A 179 -6.41 -9.82 -27.83
N ILE A 180 -5.12 -9.86 -27.48
CA ILE A 180 -4.18 -8.74 -27.67
C ILE A 180 -4.12 -8.24 -29.12
N GLN A 181 -4.29 -9.13 -30.09
CA GLN A 181 -4.25 -8.83 -31.51
C GLN A 181 -5.52 -8.15 -32.05
N SER A 182 -6.56 -7.99 -31.22
CA SER A 182 -7.84 -7.41 -31.64
C SER A 182 -7.79 -5.92 -31.96
N GLY A 183 -6.70 -5.22 -31.63
CA GLY A 183 -6.60 -3.75 -31.70
C GLY A 183 -7.42 -3.02 -30.65
N LYS A 184 -8.09 -3.74 -29.77
CA LYS A 184 -8.88 -3.20 -28.64
C LYS A 184 -8.06 -3.23 -27.37
N TRP A 185 -7.01 -2.42 -27.34
CA TRP A 185 -6.04 -2.45 -26.24
C TRP A 185 -6.68 -2.26 -24.86
N GLU A 186 -7.56 -1.27 -24.71
CA GLU A 186 -8.21 -0.98 -23.42
C GLU A 186 -9.06 -2.17 -22.93
N ALA A 187 -9.83 -2.79 -23.84
CA ALA A 187 -10.66 -3.94 -23.48
C ALA A 187 -9.80 -5.15 -23.10
N PHE A 188 -8.75 -5.46 -23.89
CA PHE A 188 -7.81 -6.53 -23.57
C PHE A 188 -7.13 -6.28 -22.22
N PHE A 189 -6.60 -5.09 -22.00
CA PHE A 189 -5.87 -4.75 -20.77
C PHE A 189 -6.74 -4.93 -19.53
N ASN A 190 -7.95 -4.38 -19.55
CA ASN A 190 -8.82 -4.34 -18.37
C ASN A 190 -9.62 -5.64 -18.13
N HIS A 191 -9.99 -6.38 -19.19
CA HIS A 191 -10.87 -7.54 -19.08
C HIS A 191 -10.16 -8.88 -19.26
N ASN A 192 -8.92 -8.89 -19.75
CA ASN A 192 -8.13 -10.10 -19.95
C ASN A 192 -6.81 -10.05 -19.16
N PHE A 193 -5.95 -9.10 -19.47
CA PHE A 193 -4.58 -9.06 -18.95
C PHE A 193 -4.51 -8.82 -17.43
N LEU A 194 -5.11 -7.75 -16.90
CA LEU A 194 -5.07 -7.46 -15.47
C LEU A 194 -5.74 -8.55 -14.61
N PRO A 195 -6.92 -9.07 -14.98
CA PRO A 195 -7.51 -10.21 -14.26
C PRO A 195 -6.60 -11.44 -14.24
N SER A 196 -5.96 -11.78 -15.39
CA SER A 196 -5.05 -12.93 -15.46
C SER A 196 -3.81 -12.75 -14.59
N LEU A 197 -3.28 -11.52 -14.45
CA LEU A 197 -2.19 -11.25 -13.54
C LEU A 197 -2.61 -11.35 -12.06
N ALA A 198 -3.79 -10.83 -11.73
CA ALA A 198 -4.31 -10.95 -10.36
C ALA A 198 -4.44 -12.42 -9.98
N GLU A 199 -4.98 -13.26 -10.86
CA GLU A 199 -5.06 -14.70 -10.63
C GLU A 199 -3.68 -15.35 -10.53
N LYS A 200 -2.80 -15.11 -11.51
CA LYS A 200 -1.46 -15.70 -11.62
C LYS A 200 -0.60 -15.42 -10.38
N TYR A 201 -0.68 -14.23 -9.85
CA TYR A 201 0.16 -13.78 -8.73
C TYR A 201 -0.59 -13.69 -7.39
N GLY A 202 -1.81 -14.23 -7.31
CA GLY A 202 -2.62 -14.21 -6.07
C GLY A 202 -2.90 -12.78 -5.57
N GLY A 203 -3.11 -11.84 -6.49
CA GLY A 203 -3.44 -10.46 -6.16
C GLY A 203 -4.94 -10.23 -6.00
N GLU A 204 -5.30 -9.11 -5.40
CA GLU A 204 -6.65 -8.57 -5.41
C GLU A 204 -6.88 -7.79 -6.69
N LEU A 205 -8.00 -8.02 -7.38
CA LEU A 205 -8.40 -7.22 -8.53
C LEU A 205 -9.47 -6.23 -8.12
N CYS A 206 -9.17 -4.94 -8.17
CA CYS A 206 -10.16 -3.88 -8.12
C CYS A 206 -10.73 -3.64 -9.52
N GLY A 207 -11.91 -4.22 -9.79
CA GLY A 207 -12.61 -4.10 -11.06
C GLY A 207 -13.22 -2.71 -11.29
N GLN A 208 -12.39 -1.67 -11.13
CA GLN A 208 -12.79 -0.27 -11.14
C GLN A 208 -13.55 0.10 -12.41
N ARG A 209 -13.10 -0.37 -13.58
CA ARG A 209 -13.72 -0.05 -14.88
C ARG A 209 -15.20 -0.45 -14.94
N THR A 210 -15.54 -1.64 -14.43
CA THR A 210 -16.91 -2.12 -14.36
C THR A 210 -17.74 -1.26 -13.39
N LEU A 211 -17.22 -0.96 -12.21
CA LEU A 211 -17.91 -0.15 -11.22
C LEU A 211 -18.09 1.30 -11.69
N TRP A 212 -17.13 1.83 -12.43
CA TRP A 212 -17.20 3.14 -13.06
C TRP A 212 -18.35 3.20 -14.08
N LYS A 213 -18.44 2.20 -14.98
CA LYS A 213 -19.56 2.08 -15.92
C LYS A 213 -20.91 2.01 -15.21
N THR A 214 -21.01 1.18 -14.17
CA THR A 214 -22.22 1.06 -13.37
C THR A 214 -22.65 2.41 -12.79
N TYR A 215 -21.71 3.16 -12.23
CA TYR A 215 -21.99 4.48 -11.68
C TYR A 215 -22.45 5.48 -12.75
N LEU A 216 -21.72 5.57 -13.86
CA LEU A 216 -22.09 6.47 -14.97
C LEU A 216 -23.49 6.16 -15.49
N THR A 217 -23.80 4.88 -15.71
CA THR A 217 -25.10 4.43 -16.20
C THR A 217 -26.23 4.72 -15.21
N ALA A 218 -26.00 4.40 -13.93
CA ALA A 218 -27.01 4.61 -12.88
C ALA A 218 -27.41 6.07 -12.69
N HIS A 219 -26.49 6.99 -12.99
CA HIS A 219 -26.72 8.43 -12.81
C HIS A 219 -26.85 9.20 -14.12
N GLY A 220 -26.92 8.51 -15.26
CA GLY A 220 -27.06 9.15 -16.58
C GLY A 220 -25.90 10.09 -16.92
N LEU A 221 -24.69 9.78 -16.49
CA LEU A 221 -23.50 10.61 -16.67
C LEU A 221 -22.67 10.12 -17.86
N GLU A 222 -22.15 11.10 -18.61
CA GLU A 222 -21.13 10.83 -19.61
C GLU A 222 -19.73 10.76 -18.98
N PRO A 223 -18.77 9.96 -19.53
CA PRO A 223 -17.42 9.84 -18.96
C PRO A 223 -16.73 11.19 -18.69
N LYS A 224 -16.88 12.15 -19.59
CA LYS A 224 -16.31 13.50 -19.45
C LYS A 224 -16.78 14.28 -18.20
N ALA A 225 -17.91 13.91 -17.62
CA ALA A 225 -18.40 14.54 -16.40
C ALA A 225 -17.47 14.30 -15.19
N LEU A 226 -16.67 13.23 -15.24
CA LEU A 226 -15.74 12.84 -14.20
C LEU A 226 -14.27 13.18 -14.54
N LEU A 227 -14.02 13.82 -15.66
CA LEU A 227 -12.68 14.12 -16.16
C LEU A 227 -12.44 15.64 -16.26
N LYS A 228 -11.21 16.08 -15.99
CA LYS A 228 -10.77 17.46 -16.23
C LYS A 228 -10.20 17.66 -17.65
N ASP A 229 -9.76 16.59 -18.24
CA ASP A 229 -9.28 16.49 -19.62
C ASP A 229 -9.67 15.12 -20.20
N ASN A 230 -8.99 14.63 -21.22
CA ASN A 230 -9.34 13.34 -21.86
C ASN A 230 -8.91 12.12 -21.04
N VAL A 231 -8.17 12.28 -19.94
CA VAL A 231 -7.57 11.18 -19.16
C VAL A 231 -7.69 11.40 -17.65
N HIS A 232 -7.34 12.60 -17.17
CA HIS A 232 -7.21 12.85 -15.74
C HIS A 232 -8.57 13.19 -15.11
N LEU A 233 -8.71 12.74 -13.86
CA LEU A 233 -9.92 12.93 -13.09
C LEU A 233 -10.11 14.38 -12.66
N ASN A 234 -11.35 14.84 -12.65
CA ASN A 234 -11.77 16.01 -11.89
C ASN A 234 -12.14 15.59 -10.46
N ALA A 235 -12.58 16.51 -9.63
CA ALA A 235 -12.92 16.22 -8.23
C ALA A 235 -14.01 15.14 -8.07
N HIS A 236 -14.98 15.06 -8.99
CA HIS A 236 -16.01 14.03 -9.01
C HIS A 236 -15.40 12.64 -9.33
N GLY A 237 -14.52 12.57 -10.33
CA GLY A 237 -13.81 11.33 -10.66
C GLY A 237 -12.88 10.87 -9.54
N GLU A 238 -12.17 11.79 -8.87
CA GLU A 238 -11.35 11.48 -7.70
C GLU A 238 -12.19 10.93 -6.54
N PHE A 239 -13.36 11.50 -6.29
CA PHE A 239 -14.32 10.98 -5.32
C PHE A 239 -14.72 9.54 -5.67
N LEU A 240 -15.21 9.32 -6.89
CA LEU A 240 -15.66 7.98 -7.30
C LEU A 240 -14.54 6.94 -7.20
N MET A 241 -13.32 7.27 -7.65
CA MET A 241 -12.18 6.37 -7.57
C MET A 241 -11.84 6.01 -6.12
N ALA A 242 -11.89 6.98 -5.23
CA ALA A 242 -11.67 6.74 -3.81
C ALA A 242 -12.75 5.83 -3.21
N GLU A 243 -14.03 6.07 -3.51
CA GLU A 243 -15.13 5.24 -2.98
C GLU A 243 -15.06 3.78 -3.46
N ILE A 244 -14.70 3.56 -4.74
CA ILE A 244 -14.47 2.22 -5.28
C ILE A 244 -13.32 1.53 -4.53
N MET A 245 -12.20 2.23 -4.32
CA MET A 245 -11.05 1.68 -3.61
C MET A 245 -11.41 1.35 -2.15
N LYS A 246 -12.07 2.25 -1.44
CA LYS A 246 -12.51 2.06 -0.05
C LYS A 246 -13.41 0.81 0.10
N ALA A 247 -14.25 0.52 -0.90
CA ALA A 247 -15.11 -0.66 -0.90
C ALA A 247 -14.33 -1.98 -0.94
N HIS A 248 -13.12 -2.01 -1.52
CA HIS A 248 -12.23 -3.18 -1.54
C HIS A 248 -11.37 -3.29 -0.27
N LEU A 249 -11.04 -2.17 0.37
CA LEU A 249 -10.19 -2.13 1.57
C LEU A 249 -11.01 -2.46 2.83
N ARG A 250 -11.36 -3.73 3.00
CA ARG A 250 -12.23 -4.21 4.07
C ARG A 250 -11.72 -5.47 4.74
N TRP A 251 -11.90 -5.56 6.03
CA TRP A 251 -11.65 -6.75 6.81
C TRP A 251 -12.84 -7.71 6.75
N ASP A 252 -12.56 -8.98 6.43
CA ASP A 252 -13.52 -10.06 6.52
C ASP A 252 -12.80 -11.32 7.05
N ALA A 253 -13.05 -11.66 8.30
CA ALA A 253 -12.36 -12.73 9.00
C ALA A 253 -12.46 -14.10 8.31
N LYS A 254 -13.49 -14.33 7.46
CA LYS A 254 -13.63 -15.60 6.73
C LYS A 254 -12.54 -15.82 5.66
N PHE A 255 -11.87 -14.74 5.24
CA PHE A 255 -10.77 -14.79 4.27
C PHE A 255 -9.40 -14.56 4.92
N ASP A 256 -9.32 -14.55 6.26
CA ASP A 256 -8.04 -14.39 6.97
C ASP A 256 -7.12 -15.57 6.64
N PRO A 257 -5.94 -15.33 6.08
CA PRO A 257 -5.02 -16.40 5.75
C PRO A 257 -4.53 -17.08 7.04
N ALA A 258 -4.35 -18.41 6.99
CA ALA A 258 -3.71 -19.13 8.07
C ALA A 258 -2.32 -18.54 8.37
N PRO A 259 -1.81 -18.62 9.62
CA PRO A 259 -0.50 -18.04 9.98
C PRO A 259 0.65 -18.48 9.07
N ALA A 260 0.62 -19.73 8.59
CA ALA A 260 1.62 -20.26 7.64
C ALA A 260 1.52 -19.61 6.25
N GLU A 261 0.34 -19.11 5.87
CA GLU A 261 0.07 -18.47 4.58
C GLU A 261 0.24 -16.94 4.64
N ALA A 262 0.42 -16.41 5.85
CA ALA A 262 0.56 -14.97 6.06
C ALA A 262 1.86 -14.37 5.50
N GLY A 263 2.80 -15.22 5.05
CA GLY A 263 4.06 -14.81 4.44
C GLY A 263 5.04 -14.14 5.39
N VAL A 264 4.73 -14.05 6.69
CA VAL A 264 5.61 -13.46 7.71
C VAL A 264 5.64 -14.37 8.94
N ARG A 265 6.84 -14.73 9.40
CA ARG A 265 7.06 -15.49 10.64
C ARG A 265 7.94 -14.68 11.57
N THR A 266 7.65 -14.72 12.85
CA THR A 266 8.47 -14.10 13.89
C THR A 266 9.08 -15.20 14.75
N PHE A 267 10.37 -15.08 15.04
CA PHE A 267 11.10 -15.95 15.94
C PHE A 267 11.66 -15.14 17.11
N VAL A 268 11.62 -15.69 18.30
CA VAL A 268 12.17 -15.05 19.49
C VAL A 268 13.51 -15.69 19.83
N ALA A 269 14.58 -14.89 19.80
CA ALA A 269 15.90 -15.36 20.18
C ALA A 269 15.92 -15.72 21.67
N GLY A 270 16.44 -16.92 21.97
CA GLY A 270 16.40 -17.51 23.29
C GLY A 270 15.22 -18.45 23.56
N GLU A 271 14.25 -18.51 22.65
CA GLU A 271 13.09 -19.42 22.72
C GLU A 271 13.08 -20.37 21.51
N GLU A 272 12.91 -19.86 20.31
CA GLU A 272 12.79 -20.64 19.07
C GLU A 272 14.11 -20.73 18.29
N VAL A 273 14.97 -19.70 18.41
CA VAL A 273 16.32 -19.67 17.83
C VAL A 273 17.32 -19.28 18.90
N ASN A 274 18.45 -19.97 18.97
CA ASN A 274 19.43 -19.79 20.03
C ASN A 274 20.78 -19.33 19.52
N PHE A 275 21.49 -18.58 20.39
CA PHE A 275 22.88 -18.24 20.15
C PHE A 275 23.78 -19.40 20.57
N GLU A 276 24.62 -19.84 19.66
CA GLU A 276 25.68 -20.80 19.91
C GLU A 276 27.04 -20.15 19.62
N ASN A 277 27.92 -20.08 20.61
CA ASN A 277 29.23 -19.46 20.48
C ASN A 277 29.22 -18.04 19.90
N GLY A 278 28.23 -17.25 20.29
CA GLY A 278 28.06 -15.88 19.80
C GLY A 278 27.47 -15.77 18.39
N ARG A 279 27.01 -16.88 17.82
CA ARG A 279 26.41 -16.93 16.49
C ARG A 279 24.94 -17.31 16.61
N LEU A 280 24.07 -16.56 15.93
CA LEU A 280 22.69 -16.97 15.63
C LEU A 280 22.65 -17.61 14.24
N SER A 281 22.13 -18.82 14.15
CA SER A 281 21.91 -19.50 12.87
C SER A 281 20.43 -19.85 12.74
N MET A 282 19.87 -19.60 11.57
CA MET A 282 18.47 -19.88 11.30
C MET A 282 18.32 -20.34 9.85
N GLU A 283 17.62 -21.45 9.65
CA GLU A 283 17.16 -21.85 8.33
C GLU A 283 15.81 -21.22 8.05
N PHE A 284 15.66 -20.62 6.89
CA PHE A 284 14.39 -20.03 6.47
C PHE A 284 14.24 -20.11 4.96
N GLU A 285 13.01 -20.17 4.52
CA GLU A 285 12.61 -19.96 3.14
C GLU A 285 11.86 -18.63 3.06
N GLY A 286 12.37 -17.67 2.25
CA GLY A 286 11.80 -16.35 2.14
C GLY A 286 12.74 -15.36 1.46
N ASN A 287 12.26 -14.13 1.31
CA ASN A 287 12.93 -13.06 0.59
C ASN A 287 13.43 -11.91 1.49
N ARG A 288 13.19 -12.00 2.82
CA ARG A 288 13.63 -10.96 3.77
C ARG A 288 13.76 -11.54 5.18
N VAL A 289 14.79 -11.09 5.88
CA VAL A 289 14.97 -11.29 7.33
C VAL A 289 15.17 -9.93 7.99
N ASP A 290 14.38 -9.64 9.01
CA ASP A 290 14.54 -8.46 9.86
C ASP A 290 14.99 -8.91 11.25
N VAL A 291 16.03 -8.27 11.76
CA VAL A 291 16.48 -8.45 13.15
C VAL A 291 16.00 -7.24 13.95
N VAL A 292 15.16 -7.46 14.95
CA VAL A 292 14.61 -6.40 15.79
C VAL A 292 15.19 -6.49 17.19
N CYS A 293 15.96 -5.48 17.57
CA CYS A 293 16.51 -5.37 18.92
C CYS A 293 15.48 -4.72 19.86
N LYS A 294 15.16 -5.38 20.97
CA LYS A 294 14.16 -4.85 21.93
C LYS A 294 14.74 -3.86 22.92
N ALA A 295 15.97 -4.05 23.35
CA ALA A 295 16.69 -3.15 24.26
C ALA A 295 18.19 -3.52 24.31
N GLY A 296 19.04 -2.58 24.65
CA GLY A 296 20.46 -2.82 24.90
C GLY A 296 21.36 -1.92 24.06
N ALA A 297 22.69 -2.11 24.21
CA ALA A 297 23.67 -1.44 23.41
C ALA A 297 23.72 -2.07 22.01
N SER A 298 23.91 -1.27 20.98
CA SER A 298 24.13 -1.79 19.63
C SER A 298 25.50 -2.48 19.59
N VAL A 299 25.54 -3.67 19.02
CA VAL A 299 26.77 -4.48 18.86
C VAL A 299 26.91 -4.79 17.37
N PRO A 300 28.09 -4.57 16.77
CA PRO A 300 28.35 -4.97 15.40
C PRO A 300 28.13 -6.46 15.21
N ALA A 301 27.43 -6.86 14.16
CA ALA A 301 27.19 -8.24 13.80
C ALA A 301 27.54 -8.52 12.33
N GLY A 302 28.34 -9.54 12.07
CA GLY A 302 28.59 -10.00 10.71
C GLY A 302 27.46 -10.85 10.19
N VAL A 303 26.93 -10.51 9.00
CA VAL A 303 25.86 -11.24 8.33
C VAL A 303 26.41 -12.16 7.25
N ARG A 304 25.89 -13.38 7.16
CA ARG A 304 26.12 -14.29 6.05
C ARG A 304 24.81 -14.93 5.61
N ILE A 305 24.66 -15.09 4.30
CA ILE A 305 23.56 -15.78 3.66
C ILE A 305 24.18 -17.00 2.93
N ASP A 306 23.77 -18.20 3.29
CA ASP A 306 24.32 -19.45 2.75
C ASP A 306 25.88 -19.48 2.80
N GLY A 307 26.44 -19.01 3.92
CA GLY A 307 27.89 -18.94 4.15
C GLY A 307 28.61 -17.82 3.40
N ARG A 308 27.94 -17.07 2.54
CA ARG A 308 28.48 -15.99 1.71
C ARG A 308 28.18 -14.60 2.31
N LYS A 309 28.99 -13.61 1.99
CA LYS A 309 28.73 -12.21 2.37
C LYS A 309 27.58 -11.64 1.52
N PRO A 310 26.73 -10.73 2.06
CA PRO A 310 25.71 -10.05 1.26
C PRO A 310 26.26 -9.39 -0.02
N SER A 311 27.46 -8.84 0.04
CA SER A 311 28.12 -8.22 -1.12
C SER A 311 28.46 -9.18 -2.27
N GLU A 312 28.42 -10.49 -2.05
CA GLU A 312 28.66 -11.52 -3.08
C GLU A 312 27.39 -11.89 -3.89
N PHE A 313 26.25 -11.28 -3.57
CA PHE A 313 24.98 -11.48 -4.29
C PHE A 313 24.73 -10.30 -5.25
N PRO A 314 24.83 -10.51 -6.57
CA PRO A 314 24.62 -9.44 -7.57
C PRO A 314 23.27 -8.74 -7.45
N GLU A 315 22.23 -9.46 -7.03
CA GLU A 315 20.87 -9.00 -6.88
C GLU A 315 20.74 -7.86 -5.85
N LEU A 316 21.62 -7.81 -4.88
CA LEU A 316 21.63 -6.79 -3.81
C LEU A 316 22.33 -5.48 -4.24
N ARG A 317 22.87 -5.41 -5.48
CA ARG A 317 23.67 -4.27 -5.96
C ARG A 317 23.01 -3.46 -7.06
N SER A 318 21.88 -3.88 -7.57
CA SER A 318 21.17 -3.17 -8.62
C SER A 318 20.30 -2.07 -8.01
N PHE A 319 20.41 -0.88 -8.55
CA PHE A 319 19.54 0.24 -8.18
C PHE A 319 19.25 1.10 -9.41
N SER A 320 18.15 1.87 -9.34
CA SER A 320 17.82 2.87 -10.34
C SER A 320 17.74 4.25 -9.69
N ARG A 321 18.09 5.26 -10.43
CA ARG A 321 18.10 6.65 -9.96
C ARG A 321 17.38 7.53 -10.96
N ALA A 322 16.50 8.40 -10.45
CA ALA A 322 15.97 9.49 -11.24
C ALA A 322 17.07 10.52 -11.52
N VAL A 323 17.24 10.86 -12.79
CA VAL A 323 18.12 11.94 -13.21
C VAL A 323 17.31 12.99 -13.97
N THR A 324 17.64 14.26 -13.76
CA THR A 324 17.00 15.34 -14.51
C THR A 324 17.38 15.25 -15.98
N THR A 325 16.39 15.27 -16.86
CA THR A 325 16.61 15.40 -18.30
C THR A 325 17.23 16.74 -18.59
N PRO A 326 18.26 16.80 -19.45
CA PRO A 326 18.65 18.06 -20.05
C PRO A 326 17.44 18.72 -20.72
N PRO A 327 17.34 20.04 -20.76
CA PRO A 327 16.24 20.75 -21.40
C PRO A 327 16.13 20.27 -22.86
N GLY A 328 15.11 19.48 -23.12
CA GLY A 328 14.82 18.92 -24.42
C GLY A 328 13.55 19.51 -25.01
N LYS A 329 13.10 18.99 -26.12
CA LYS A 329 11.93 19.44 -26.85
C LYS A 329 10.57 19.19 -26.16
N TRP A 330 10.57 18.55 -25.00
CA TRP A 330 9.36 18.32 -24.21
C TRP A 330 9.04 19.52 -23.35
N PRO A 331 7.79 19.92 -23.26
CA PRO A 331 7.38 21.09 -22.48
C PRO A 331 7.52 20.91 -20.97
N VAL A 332 7.78 19.70 -20.51
CA VAL A 332 7.95 19.35 -19.10
C VAL A 332 9.35 18.78 -18.90
N LYS A 333 10.07 19.24 -17.86
CA LYS A 333 11.32 18.65 -17.41
C LYS A 333 10.98 17.35 -16.68
N TRP A 334 11.07 16.23 -17.37
CA TRP A 334 10.84 14.93 -16.75
C TRP A 334 12.17 14.36 -16.25
N PRO A 335 12.19 13.72 -15.07
CA PRO A 335 13.36 12.99 -14.64
C PRO A 335 13.60 11.80 -15.56
N ILE A 336 14.82 11.67 -16.08
CA ILE A 336 15.26 10.44 -16.75
C ILE A 336 15.68 9.47 -15.66
N ILE A 337 15.15 8.25 -15.73
CA ILE A 337 15.57 7.17 -14.86
C ILE A 337 16.54 6.31 -15.63
N ALA A 338 17.77 6.28 -15.17
CA ALA A 338 18.80 5.38 -15.66
C ALA A 338 18.98 4.24 -14.65
N PRO A 339 18.86 2.98 -15.05
CA PRO A 339 19.31 1.88 -14.21
C PRO A 339 20.82 2.01 -14.05
N ILE A 340 21.30 1.97 -12.82
CA ILE A 340 22.71 1.88 -12.50
C ILE A 340 22.90 0.51 -11.88
N GLY A 341 23.49 -0.40 -12.63
CA GLY A 341 23.90 -1.71 -12.15
C GLY A 341 25.38 -1.89 -12.45
N SER A 342 26.08 -2.53 -11.54
CA SER A 342 27.44 -2.98 -11.76
C SER A 342 27.45 -4.46 -12.07
N GLY A 343 27.92 -4.86 -13.24
CA GLY A 343 28.16 -6.26 -13.58
C GLY A 343 29.32 -6.87 -12.77
N GLN A 344 30.15 -6.01 -12.16
CA GLN A 344 31.24 -6.40 -11.26
C GLN A 344 31.14 -5.59 -9.97
N LEU A 345 31.55 -6.18 -8.87
CA LEU A 345 31.69 -5.48 -7.60
C LEU A 345 32.74 -4.38 -7.76
N LEU A 346 32.30 -3.12 -7.57
CA LEU A 346 33.22 -1.99 -7.50
C LEU A 346 33.99 -2.00 -6.17
N LEU A 347 33.36 -2.49 -5.11
CA LEU A 347 33.91 -2.62 -3.77
C LEU A 347 33.32 -3.85 -3.10
N ILE A 348 34.15 -4.71 -2.52
CA ILE A 348 33.73 -5.82 -1.66
C ILE A 348 33.74 -5.29 -0.24
N GLU A 349 32.55 -5.12 0.33
CA GLU A 349 32.37 -4.65 1.70
C GLU A 349 31.92 -5.78 2.61
N ASP A 350 32.45 -5.81 3.82
CA ASP A 350 31.89 -6.55 4.93
C ASP A 350 30.81 -5.69 5.59
N TRP A 351 29.57 -6.11 5.46
CA TRP A 351 28.45 -5.41 6.06
C TRP A 351 28.40 -5.69 7.55
N THR A 352 28.54 -4.65 8.34
CA THR A 352 28.34 -4.69 9.78
C THR A 352 27.02 -4.04 10.09
N ILE A 353 26.12 -4.75 10.75
CA ILE A 353 24.85 -4.20 11.24
C ILE A 353 25.09 -3.84 12.70
N GLU A 354 24.89 -2.56 13.03
CA GLU A 354 24.73 -2.13 14.42
C GLU A 354 23.27 -2.38 14.83
N VAL A 355 23.09 -3.18 15.86
CA VAL A 355 21.76 -3.62 16.36
C VAL A 355 21.47 -2.94 17.70
#